data_3bd6f86bb15cf6870a72e5ac10a78f47
#
_entry.id   3bd6f86bb15cf6870a72e5ac10a78f47
#
_cell.length_a   1.000
_cell.length_b   1.000
_cell.length_c   1.000
_cell.angle_alpha   90.00
_cell.angle_beta   90.00
_cell.angle_gamma   90.00
#
_symmetry.space_group_name_H-M   'P 1'
#
loop_
_entity.id
_entity.type
_entity.pdbx_description
1 polymer ?
#
loop_
_entity_poly.entity_id
_entity_poly.type
_entity_poly.pdbx_seq_one_letter_code
_entity_poly.pdbx_strand_id
1 'polypeptide(L)'
;MTVRAVVFDLDGTLVDNMALHSRAFATFMERRGLPPLDAAQRERLDGKRNDDIFPELFGRSLPAAELRVLADEKESLYRALSQGRLSPLRGLDRLLALLEARGIRVAVATSGPAENVRHTLAEAGLAERLSLVVRGDEVPRGKPHPDIFLAAAARMGVPAGDCLAFE
;
A
#
# COMPACT_ATOMS: atom_id res chain seq x y z
N MET A 1 -9.56 -14.38 -22.92
CA MET A 1 -8.54 -13.63 -22.14
C MET A 1 -7.81 -14.65 -21.26
N THR A 2 -6.51 -14.80 -21.41
CA THR A 2 -5.73 -15.74 -20.59
C THR A 2 -4.98 -14.94 -19.55
N VAL A 3 -5.32 -15.11 -18.27
CA VAL A 3 -4.62 -14.42 -17.16
C VAL A 3 -3.22 -15.03 -17.01
N ARG A 4 -2.19 -14.19 -17.12
CA ARG A 4 -0.77 -14.56 -17.03
C ARG A 4 -0.07 -13.96 -15.81
N ALA A 5 -0.65 -12.92 -15.23
CA ALA A 5 -0.16 -12.31 -14.02
C ALA A 5 -1.28 -11.74 -13.16
N VAL A 6 -1.00 -11.63 -11.87
CA VAL A 6 -1.86 -10.97 -10.88
C VAL A 6 -1.06 -9.90 -10.16
N VAL A 7 -1.62 -8.71 -10.04
CA VAL A 7 -1.07 -7.60 -9.27
C VAL A 7 -1.99 -7.33 -8.09
N PHE A 8 -1.43 -7.38 -6.90
CA PHE A 8 -2.18 -7.10 -5.67
C PHE A 8 -1.77 -5.76 -5.09
N ASP A 9 -2.73 -4.99 -4.63
CA ASP A 9 -2.43 -4.00 -3.60
C ASP A 9 -2.05 -4.72 -2.29
N LEU A 10 -1.44 -3.97 -1.36
CA LEU A 10 -0.94 -4.54 -0.10
C LEU A 10 -1.93 -4.33 1.04
N ASP A 11 -2.17 -3.06 1.39
CA ASP A 11 -2.88 -2.67 2.60
C ASP A 11 -4.39 -2.73 2.38
N GLY A 12 -5.10 -3.59 3.13
CA GLY A 12 -6.51 -3.86 2.93
C GLY A 12 -6.82 -4.93 1.88
N THR A 13 -5.80 -5.40 1.12
CA THR A 13 -5.97 -6.39 0.04
C THR A 13 -5.22 -7.70 0.32
N LEU A 14 -3.94 -7.66 0.68
CA LEU A 14 -3.18 -8.84 1.11
C LEU A 14 -3.22 -9.00 2.63
N VAL A 15 -3.31 -7.89 3.37
CA VAL A 15 -3.33 -7.82 4.82
C VAL A 15 -4.46 -6.90 5.27
N ASP A 16 -5.25 -7.33 6.25
CA ASP A 16 -6.33 -6.51 6.85
C ASP A 16 -5.75 -5.57 7.91
N ASN A 17 -5.22 -4.46 7.49
CA ASN A 17 -4.53 -3.49 8.34
C ASN A 17 -5.07 -2.05 8.26
N MET A 18 -6.16 -1.81 7.54
CA MET A 18 -6.74 -0.47 7.37
C MET A 18 -7.16 0.18 8.69
N ALA A 19 -7.66 -0.62 9.65
CA ALA A 19 -7.97 -0.12 10.99
C ALA A 19 -6.73 0.39 11.74
N LEU A 20 -5.55 -0.21 11.51
CA LEU A 20 -4.29 0.23 12.11
C LEU A 20 -3.79 1.53 11.46
N HIS A 21 -3.93 1.67 10.14
CA HIS A 21 -3.67 2.95 9.45
C HIS A 21 -4.58 4.06 9.96
N SER A 22 -5.87 3.77 10.16
CA SER A 22 -6.83 4.73 10.73
C SER A 22 -6.43 5.18 12.13
N ARG A 23 -5.99 4.27 12.99
CA ARG A 23 -5.48 4.59 14.33
C ARG A 23 -4.18 5.41 14.29
N ALA A 24 -3.27 5.08 13.37
CA ALA A 24 -2.04 5.84 13.19
C ALA A 24 -2.34 7.29 12.80
N PHE A 25 -3.27 7.51 11.86
CA PHE A 25 -3.73 8.86 11.52
C PHE A 25 -4.40 9.56 12.69
N ALA A 26 -5.29 8.91 13.42
CA ALA A 26 -5.95 9.51 14.60
C ALA A 26 -4.91 9.98 15.64
N THR A 27 -3.94 9.13 15.95
CA THR A 27 -2.84 9.47 16.87
C THR A 27 -1.96 10.60 16.34
N PHE A 28 -1.66 10.60 15.04
CA PHE A 28 -0.91 11.67 14.38
C PHE A 28 -1.65 13.01 14.48
N MET A 29 -2.95 13.03 14.16
CA MET A 29 -3.79 14.22 14.22
C MET A 29 -3.87 14.79 15.65
N GLU A 30 -4.09 13.92 16.64
CA GLU A 30 -4.14 14.29 18.06
C GLU A 30 -2.82 14.92 18.53
N ARG A 31 -1.67 14.31 18.21
CA ARG A 31 -0.35 14.83 18.58
C ARG A 31 -0.06 16.21 17.99
N ARG A 32 -0.66 16.51 16.84
CA ARG A 32 -0.51 17.77 16.11
C ARG A 32 -1.58 18.80 16.45
N GLY A 33 -2.53 18.50 17.35
CA GLY A 33 -3.65 19.37 17.68
C GLY A 33 -4.56 19.63 16.48
N LEU A 34 -4.61 18.70 15.51
CA LEU A 34 -5.45 18.78 14.33
C LEU A 34 -6.81 18.12 14.60
N PRO A 35 -7.89 18.57 13.96
CA PRO A 35 -9.19 17.93 14.11
C PRO A 35 -9.14 16.49 13.56
N PRO A 36 -9.90 15.55 14.15
CA PRO A 36 -9.97 14.18 13.65
C PRO A 36 -10.55 14.16 12.22
N LEU A 37 -10.06 13.20 11.41
CA LEU A 37 -10.61 12.98 10.07
C LEU A 37 -12.01 12.37 10.16
N ASP A 38 -12.96 12.93 9.45
CA ASP A 38 -14.27 12.30 9.26
C ASP A 38 -14.21 11.12 8.26
N ALA A 39 -15.30 10.37 8.15
CA ALA A 39 -15.36 9.19 7.29
C ALA A 39 -15.13 9.54 5.80
N ALA A 40 -15.68 10.65 5.32
CA ALA A 40 -15.52 11.07 3.93
C ALA A 40 -14.10 11.54 3.63
N GLN A 41 -13.44 12.19 4.59
CA GLN A 41 -12.02 12.55 4.48
C GLN A 41 -11.15 11.29 4.45
N ARG A 42 -11.44 10.31 5.31
CA ARG A 42 -10.73 9.03 5.31
C ARG A 42 -10.83 8.33 3.96
N GLU A 43 -12.04 8.15 3.46
CA GLU A 43 -12.30 7.50 2.18
C GLU A 43 -11.54 8.19 1.01
N ARG A 44 -11.46 9.52 1.03
CA ARG A 44 -10.71 10.26 0.01
C ARG A 44 -9.19 10.07 0.10
N LEU A 45 -8.66 9.80 1.29
CA LEU A 45 -7.22 9.68 1.54
C LEU A 45 -6.72 8.24 1.41
N ASP A 46 -7.59 7.25 1.65
CA ASP A 46 -7.22 5.84 1.61
C ASP A 46 -6.67 5.45 0.22
N GLY A 47 -5.62 4.65 0.21
CA GLY A 47 -4.94 4.20 -1.01
C GLY A 47 -4.01 5.23 -1.67
N LYS A 48 -4.00 6.51 -1.25
CA LYS A 48 -3.10 7.54 -1.78
C LYS A 48 -1.70 7.45 -1.17
N ARG A 49 -0.72 8.11 -1.84
CA ARG A 49 0.63 8.32 -1.32
C ARG A 49 0.64 9.43 -0.27
N ASN A 50 1.62 9.41 0.63
CA ASN A 50 1.82 10.49 1.59
C ASN A 50 2.00 11.86 0.90
N ASP A 51 2.65 11.89 -0.26
CA ASP A 51 2.86 13.09 -1.07
C ASP A 51 1.55 13.73 -1.57
N ASP A 52 0.50 12.93 -1.72
CA ASP A 52 -0.84 13.38 -2.10
C ASP A 52 -1.71 13.66 -0.86
N ILE A 53 -1.55 12.86 0.21
CA ILE A 53 -2.34 12.95 1.45
C ILE A 53 -2.02 14.23 2.22
N PHE A 54 -0.75 14.48 2.53
CA PHE A 54 -0.40 15.58 3.44
C PHE A 54 -0.68 16.97 2.89
N PRO A 55 -0.42 17.30 1.60
CA PRO A 55 -0.86 18.57 1.05
C PRO A 55 -2.37 18.78 1.10
N GLU A 56 -3.17 17.74 0.83
CA GLU A 56 -4.63 17.79 0.96
C GLU A 56 -5.04 18.00 2.42
N LEU A 57 -4.43 17.27 3.34
CA LEU A 57 -4.72 17.35 4.78
C LEU A 57 -4.43 18.73 5.38
N PHE A 58 -3.33 19.36 4.96
CA PHE A 58 -2.93 20.67 5.45
C PHE A 58 -3.49 21.84 4.62
N GLY A 59 -4.21 21.57 3.51
CA GLY A 59 -4.78 22.57 2.62
C GLY A 59 -3.74 23.47 1.95
N ARG A 60 -2.48 23.02 1.85
CA ARG A 60 -1.37 23.77 1.25
C ARG A 60 -0.30 22.87 0.68
N SER A 61 0.48 23.42 -0.23
CA SER A 61 1.71 22.78 -0.68
C SER A 61 2.71 22.67 0.48
N LEU A 62 3.40 21.55 0.56
CA LEU A 62 4.41 21.27 1.60
C LEU A 62 5.81 21.18 0.98
N PRO A 63 6.82 21.84 1.57
CA PRO A 63 8.22 21.60 1.20
C PRO A 63 8.57 20.12 1.42
N ALA A 64 9.41 19.55 0.54
CA ALA A 64 9.76 18.13 0.58
C ALA A 64 10.34 17.67 1.93
N ALA A 65 11.10 18.53 2.61
CA ALA A 65 11.64 18.23 3.94
C ALA A 65 10.55 18.12 5.01
N GLU A 66 9.56 19.03 4.99
CA GLU A 66 8.42 19.01 5.91
C GLU A 66 7.55 17.79 5.65
N LEU A 67 7.22 17.52 4.39
CA LEU A 67 6.41 16.37 3.99
C LEU A 67 7.04 15.06 4.48
N ARG A 68 8.36 14.91 4.32
CA ARG A 68 9.09 13.73 4.79
C ARG A 68 8.95 13.54 6.29
N VAL A 69 9.13 14.60 7.09
CA VAL A 69 8.99 14.54 8.56
C VAL A 69 7.58 14.11 8.97
N LEU A 70 6.55 14.67 8.33
CA LEU A 70 5.14 14.31 8.61
C LEU A 70 4.84 12.86 8.23
N ALA A 71 5.31 12.44 7.07
CA ALA A 71 5.16 11.06 6.60
C ALA A 71 5.87 10.08 7.53
N ASP A 72 7.13 10.33 7.88
CA ASP A 72 7.92 9.46 8.76
C ASP A 72 7.28 9.32 10.14
N GLU A 73 6.74 10.40 10.71
CA GLU A 73 6.03 10.36 11.98
C GLU A 73 4.78 9.46 11.90
N LYS A 74 3.92 9.70 10.93
CA LYS A 74 2.68 8.89 10.75
C LYS A 74 3.01 7.43 10.46
N GLU A 75 3.98 7.15 9.61
CA GLU A 75 4.32 5.78 9.25
C GLU A 75 5.04 5.03 10.38
N SER A 76 5.80 5.72 11.21
CA SER A 76 6.37 5.14 12.43
C SER A 76 5.29 4.75 13.43
N LEU A 77 4.23 5.57 13.56
CA LEU A 77 3.06 5.21 14.38
C LEU A 77 2.35 3.96 13.85
N TYR A 78 2.19 3.85 12.53
CA TYR A 78 1.60 2.65 11.93
C TYR A 78 2.44 1.41 12.24
N ARG A 79 3.76 1.45 12.00
CA ARG A 79 4.63 0.29 12.27
C ARG A 79 4.60 -0.11 13.74
N ALA A 80 4.62 0.86 14.66
CA ALA A 80 4.53 0.58 16.10
C ALA A 80 3.18 -0.06 16.49
N LEU A 81 2.08 0.42 15.91
CA LEU A 81 0.74 -0.10 16.19
C LEU A 81 0.49 -1.49 15.57
N SER A 82 1.15 -1.80 14.47
CA SER A 82 0.94 -3.03 13.70
C SER A 82 1.89 -4.18 14.09
N GLN A 83 2.95 -3.89 14.83
CA GLN A 83 3.94 -4.90 15.22
C GLN A 83 3.30 -6.09 15.95
N GLY A 84 3.56 -7.31 15.45
CA GLY A 84 3.02 -8.56 15.97
C GLY A 84 1.51 -8.75 15.76
N ARG A 85 0.88 -7.96 14.87
CA ARG A 85 -0.58 -7.99 14.65
C ARG A 85 -0.98 -8.23 13.21
N LEU A 86 -0.03 -8.31 12.29
CA LEU A 86 -0.33 -8.48 10.89
C LEU A 86 -0.37 -9.97 10.53
N SER A 87 -1.35 -10.31 9.72
CA SER A 87 -1.48 -11.64 9.13
C SER A 87 -2.07 -11.54 7.74
N PRO A 88 -1.78 -12.49 6.84
CA PRO A 88 -2.41 -12.54 5.54
C PRO A 88 -3.92 -12.65 5.65
N LEU A 89 -4.64 -12.10 4.70
CA LEU A 89 -6.08 -12.36 4.57
C LEU A 89 -6.35 -13.87 4.43
N ARG A 90 -7.45 -14.30 5.03
CA ARG A 90 -7.85 -15.71 5.00
C ARG A 90 -8.01 -16.20 3.56
N GLY A 91 -7.30 -17.27 3.24
CA GLY A 91 -7.32 -17.89 1.91
C GLY A 91 -6.22 -17.40 0.96
N LEU A 92 -5.46 -16.36 1.34
CA LEU A 92 -4.38 -15.84 0.51
C LEU A 92 -3.31 -16.92 0.21
N ASP A 93 -2.89 -17.69 1.19
CA ASP A 93 -1.89 -18.76 1.00
C ASP A 93 -2.33 -19.77 -0.05
N ARG A 94 -3.61 -20.16 -0.02
CA ARG A 94 -4.18 -21.07 -1.00
C ARG A 94 -4.23 -20.43 -2.38
N LEU A 95 -4.58 -19.15 -2.48
CA LEU A 95 -4.59 -18.41 -3.75
C LEU A 95 -3.18 -18.33 -4.33
N LEU A 96 -2.19 -17.90 -3.53
CA LEU A 96 -0.81 -17.79 -3.99
C LEU A 96 -0.25 -19.15 -4.46
N ALA A 97 -0.50 -20.23 -3.72
CA ALA A 97 -0.11 -21.59 -4.13
C ALA A 97 -0.77 -22.01 -5.45
N LEU A 98 -2.03 -21.64 -5.67
CA LEU A 98 -2.75 -21.91 -6.91
C LEU A 98 -2.17 -21.13 -8.10
N LEU A 99 -1.82 -19.86 -7.91
CA LEU A 99 -1.19 -19.02 -8.93
C LEU A 99 0.19 -19.58 -9.32
N GLU A 100 1.00 -19.95 -8.31
CA GLU A 100 2.31 -20.56 -8.50
C GLU A 100 2.22 -21.88 -9.29
N ALA A 101 1.32 -22.79 -8.88
CA ALA A 101 1.10 -24.07 -9.58
C ALA A 101 0.66 -23.89 -11.04
N ARG A 102 0.08 -22.74 -11.39
CA ARG A 102 -0.31 -22.39 -12.78
C ARG A 102 0.72 -21.56 -13.52
N GLY A 103 1.86 -21.27 -12.93
CA GLY A 103 2.89 -20.41 -13.51
C GLY A 103 2.43 -18.95 -13.71
N ILE A 104 1.41 -18.51 -12.97
CA ILE A 104 0.89 -17.13 -13.02
C ILE A 104 1.81 -16.26 -12.16
N ARG A 105 2.38 -15.21 -12.75
CA ARG A 105 3.27 -14.28 -12.08
C ARG A 105 2.51 -13.40 -11.10
N VAL A 106 3.16 -13.03 -9.99
CA VAL A 106 2.55 -12.19 -8.96
C VAL A 106 3.44 -11.00 -8.66
N ALA A 107 2.83 -9.84 -8.51
CA ALA A 107 3.48 -8.61 -8.04
C ALA A 107 2.59 -7.88 -7.03
N VAL A 108 3.23 -7.05 -6.21
CA VAL A 108 2.57 -6.11 -5.31
C VAL A 108 2.68 -4.70 -5.88
N ALA A 109 1.59 -3.93 -5.83
CA ALA A 109 1.52 -2.53 -6.25
C ALA A 109 0.91 -1.69 -5.11
N THR A 110 1.74 -1.02 -4.32
CA THR A 110 1.32 -0.31 -3.11
C THR A 110 1.72 1.15 -3.09
N SER A 111 0.87 2.00 -2.52
CA SER A 111 1.20 3.41 -2.24
C SER A 111 2.09 3.58 -1.00
N GLY A 112 2.29 2.52 -0.22
CA GLY A 112 3.08 2.53 1.00
C GLY A 112 4.58 2.77 0.75
N PRO A 113 5.27 3.47 1.66
CA PRO A 113 6.72 3.67 1.59
C PRO A 113 7.50 2.36 1.83
N ALA A 114 8.75 2.31 1.37
CA ALA A 114 9.59 1.11 1.41
C ALA A 114 9.68 0.45 2.78
N GLU A 115 9.75 1.24 3.85
CA GLU A 115 9.85 0.71 5.21
C GLU A 115 8.57 0.01 5.66
N ASN A 116 7.39 0.57 5.31
CA ASN A 116 6.11 -0.07 5.62
C ASN A 116 5.94 -1.36 4.81
N VAL A 117 6.31 -1.35 3.54
CA VAL A 117 6.26 -2.57 2.70
C VAL A 117 7.08 -3.69 3.33
N ARG A 118 8.35 -3.40 3.70
CA ARG A 118 9.20 -4.39 4.35
C ARG A 118 8.60 -4.89 5.66
N HIS A 119 8.13 -3.96 6.50
CA HIS A 119 7.49 -4.29 7.78
C HIS A 119 6.24 -5.16 7.57
N THR A 120 5.30 -4.73 6.72
CA THR A 120 4.04 -5.43 6.50
C THR A 120 4.25 -6.82 5.91
N LEU A 121 5.12 -6.95 4.89
CA LEU A 121 5.40 -8.26 4.28
C LEU A 121 6.14 -9.21 5.25
N ALA A 122 7.08 -8.69 6.04
CA ALA A 122 7.80 -9.50 7.03
C ALA A 122 6.88 -9.99 8.15
N GLU A 123 6.11 -9.08 8.76
CA GLU A 123 5.17 -9.40 9.85
C GLU A 123 4.08 -10.39 9.38
N ALA A 124 3.60 -10.24 8.15
CA ALA A 124 2.60 -11.13 7.57
C ALA A 124 3.18 -12.45 7.03
N GLY A 125 4.51 -12.67 7.08
CA GLY A 125 5.15 -13.87 6.54
C GLY A 125 5.08 -13.99 5.01
N LEU A 126 4.95 -12.87 4.30
CA LEU A 126 4.77 -12.82 2.83
C LEU A 126 6.04 -12.42 2.07
N ALA A 127 7.12 -12.00 2.76
CA ALA A 127 8.29 -11.38 2.14
C ALA A 127 9.00 -12.26 1.10
N GLU A 128 9.11 -13.58 1.34
CA GLU A 128 9.76 -14.49 0.41
C GLU A 128 8.91 -14.79 -0.84
N ARG A 129 7.59 -14.80 -0.68
CA ARG A 129 6.66 -15.14 -1.78
C ARG A 129 6.31 -13.95 -2.65
N LEU A 130 6.37 -12.73 -2.12
CA LEU A 130 5.97 -11.49 -2.78
C LEU A 130 7.16 -10.54 -2.90
N SER A 131 8.20 -10.96 -3.61
CA SER A 131 9.44 -10.20 -3.76
C SER A 131 9.38 -9.10 -4.83
N LEU A 132 8.49 -9.22 -5.82
CA LEU A 132 8.31 -8.18 -6.82
C LEU A 132 7.29 -7.15 -6.32
N VAL A 133 7.81 -6.00 -5.91
CA VAL A 133 7.00 -4.89 -5.40
C VAL A 133 7.26 -3.65 -6.23
N VAL A 134 6.19 -2.94 -6.59
CA VAL A 134 6.23 -1.58 -7.15
C VAL A 134 5.57 -0.64 -6.14
N ARG A 135 6.27 0.45 -5.81
CA ARG A 135 5.77 1.43 -4.84
C ARG A 135 5.28 2.70 -5.53
N GLY A 136 4.45 3.45 -4.83
CA GLY A 136 3.90 4.70 -5.33
C GLY A 136 4.95 5.77 -5.64
N ASP A 137 6.11 5.77 -4.95
CA ASP A 137 7.23 6.67 -5.20
C ASP A 137 8.07 6.31 -6.44
N GLU A 138 7.81 5.17 -7.07
CA GLU A 138 8.50 4.69 -8.27
C GLU A 138 7.75 5.04 -9.57
N VAL A 139 6.59 5.69 -9.47
CA VAL A 139 5.75 6.04 -10.61
C VAL A 139 5.38 7.53 -10.60
N PRO A 140 5.17 8.14 -11.77
CA PRO A 140 4.85 9.57 -11.84
C PRO A 140 3.57 9.95 -11.10
N ARG A 141 2.50 9.15 -11.24
CA ARG A 141 1.19 9.43 -10.66
C ARG A 141 0.77 8.30 -9.75
N GLY A 142 0.38 8.65 -8.50
CA GLY A 142 -0.18 7.69 -7.55
C GLY A 142 -1.60 7.24 -7.88
N LYS A 143 -2.11 6.29 -7.14
CA LYS A 143 -3.51 5.87 -7.20
C LYS A 143 -4.45 7.09 -6.99
N PRO A 144 -5.52 7.22 -7.73
CA PRO A 144 -6.21 6.22 -8.54
C PRO A 144 -5.71 6.07 -9.99
N HIS A 145 -4.58 6.70 -10.38
CA HIS A 145 -4.00 6.47 -11.69
C HIS A 145 -3.44 5.04 -11.81
N PRO A 146 -3.54 4.41 -13.01
CA PRO A 146 -3.14 3.02 -13.20
C PRO A 146 -1.62 2.82 -13.28
N ASP A 147 -0.83 3.87 -13.20
CA ASP A 147 0.62 3.87 -13.45
C ASP A 147 1.35 2.77 -12.65
N ILE A 148 1.00 2.58 -11.39
CA ILE A 148 1.64 1.57 -10.53
C ILE A 148 1.34 0.13 -10.97
N PHE A 149 0.12 -0.15 -11.41
CA PHE A 149 -0.28 -1.46 -11.92
C PHE A 149 0.36 -1.74 -13.28
N LEU A 150 0.43 -0.73 -14.15
CA LEU A 150 1.11 -0.82 -15.44
C LEU A 150 2.62 -1.06 -15.26
N ALA A 151 3.25 -0.40 -14.30
CA ALA A 151 4.65 -0.62 -13.95
C ALA A 151 4.88 -2.04 -13.42
N ALA A 152 3.98 -2.57 -12.60
CA ALA A 152 4.05 -3.95 -12.11
C ALA A 152 3.93 -4.96 -13.25
N ALA A 153 2.98 -4.78 -14.16
CA ALA A 153 2.84 -5.62 -15.35
C ALA A 153 4.11 -5.60 -16.23
N ALA A 154 4.66 -4.41 -16.46
CA ALA A 154 5.90 -4.23 -17.23
C ALA A 154 7.09 -4.93 -16.57
N ARG A 155 7.26 -4.81 -15.25
CA ARG A 155 8.34 -5.51 -14.50
C ARG A 155 8.20 -7.02 -14.54
N MET A 156 6.97 -7.52 -14.59
CA MET A 156 6.72 -8.95 -14.81
C MET A 156 6.93 -9.40 -16.27
N GLY A 157 7.08 -8.47 -17.22
CA GLY A 157 7.16 -8.78 -18.64
C GLY A 157 5.84 -9.38 -19.18
N VAL A 158 4.69 -8.93 -18.67
CA VAL A 158 3.35 -9.38 -19.07
C VAL A 158 2.55 -8.19 -19.59
N PRO A 159 1.88 -8.30 -20.76
CA PRO A 159 0.98 -7.26 -21.23
C PRO A 159 -0.11 -6.97 -20.20
N ALA A 160 -0.43 -5.70 -19.98
CA ALA A 160 -1.44 -5.29 -19.00
C ALA A 160 -2.81 -5.95 -19.24
N GLY A 161 -3.19 -6.20 -20.51
CA GLY A 161 -4.41 -6.90 -20.87
C GLY A 161 -4.47 -8.38 -20.44
N ASP A 162 -3.33 -8.98 -20.06
CA ASP A 162 -3.23 -10.35 -19.55
C ASP A 162 -3.04 -10.37 -18.01
N CYS A 163 -3.20 -9.22 -17.34
CA CYS A 163 -3.08 -9.09 -15.90
C CYS A 163 -4.45 -8.89 -15.24
N LEU A 164 -4.62 -9.47 -14.04
CA LEU A 164 -5.68 -9.07 -13.10
C LEU A 164 -5.07 -8.18 -12.02
N ALA A 165 -5.82 -7.19 -11.57
CA ALA A 165 -5.48 -6.38 -10.41
C ALA A 165 -6.53 -6.57 -9.31
N PHE A 166 -6.06 -6.63 -8.07
CA PHE A 166 -6.87 -6.63 -6.85
C PHE A 166 -6.50 -5.39 -6.04
N GLU A 167 -7.55 -4.64 -5.67
CA GLU A 167 -7.47 -3.39 -4.92
C GLU A 167 -8.50 -3.41 -3.78
#